data_3c9d5e18237acfe20caf37be29152c0a
#
_entry.id   3c9d5e18237acfe20caf37be29152c0a
#
_cell.length_a   1.000
_cell.length_b   1.000
_cell.length_c   1.000
_cell.angle_alpha   90.00
_cell.angle_beta   90.00
_cell.angle_gamma   90.00
#
_symmetry.space_group_name_H-M   'P 1'
#
loop_
_entity.id
_entity.type
_entity.pdbx_description
1 polymer ?
#
loop_
_entity_poly.entity_id
_entity_poly.type
_entity_poly.pdbx_seq_one_letter_code
_entity_poly.pdbx_strand_id
1 'polypeptide(L)'
;MKKYFNYFGKEIIFSNKEFISRINKVKLKMIEKGIEILLISNPANQFYLTGYDGWSFYTPQMVLIHVNDAQPYWIGRRMDAVGAKFTSFLNKNHIVSYPDTYVASTTKHPMNFLVEFIKKKKWHKKNIGVEMDDYYYSAKWHQILKKNLSQSKFIDAFLLVNWVRMIKSNQELLYMKQAGQIANLAMKNAMKKAKPGIRQCDVIAELNKTTTSGTKEVGGTFTCKPPNAMVGEYCSAPHLSWTDKKLKKNEIFYLELGGAKHRYHVPLARCIYMGKAPEKILRI
;
A
#
# COMPACT_ATOMS: atom_id res chain seq x y z
N MET A 1 -22.80 -6.96 4.32
CA MET A 1 -22.26 -6.11 3.23
C MET A 1 -22.64 -6.69 1.88
N LYS A 2 -22.81 -5.82 0.86
CA LYS A 2 -23.05 -6.27 -0.52
C LYS A 2 -21.79 -6.95 -1.05
N LYS A 3 -21.94 -8.14 -1.68
CA LYS A 3 -20.84 -8.87 -2.31
C LYS A 3 -20.69 -8.47 -3.75
N TYR A 4 -19.45 -8.32 -4.20
CA TYR A 4 -19.12 -8.04 -5.59
C TYR A 4 -18.22 -9.16 -6.12
N PHE A 5 -18.34 -9.47 -7.41
CA PHE A 5 -17.56 -10.52 -8.04
C PHE A 5 -16.86 -9.98 -9.28
N ASN A 6 -15.64 -10.43 -9.51
CA ASN A 6 -14.86 -10.06 -10.68
C ASN A 6 -15.16 -10.96 -11.89
N TYR A 7 -14.45 -10.73 -12.99
CA TYR A 7 -14.56 -11.52 -14.22
C TYR A 7 -14.32 -13.03 -14.02
N PHE A 8 -13.54 -13.42 -13.03
CA PHE A 8 -13.17 -14.80 -12.72
C PHE A 8 -14.10 -15.43 -11.63
N GLY A 9 -15.21 -14.81 -11.28
CA GLY A 9 -16.13 -15.26 -10.24
C GLY A 9 -15.56 -15.18 -8.82
N LYS A 10 -14.51 -14.37 -8.58
CA LYS A 10 -13.92 -14.17 -7.25
C LYS A 10 -14.52 -12.96 -6.58
N GLU A 11 -14.77 -13.07 -5.28
CA GLU A 11 -15.27 -11.95 -4.48
C GLU A 11 -14.22 -10.84 -4.39
N ILE A 12 -14.65 -9.60 -4.70
CA ILE A 12 -13.82 -8.39 -4.64
C ILE A 12 -14.46 -7.35 -3.73
N ILE A 13 -13.65 -6.43 -3.21
CA ILE A 13 -14.04 -5.54 -2.11
C ILE A 13 -14.80 -4.28 -2.54
N PHE A 14 -14.76 -3.93 -3.83
CA PHE A 14 -15.50 -2.79 -4.41
C PHE A 14 -16.23 -3.22 -5.66
N SER A 15 -17.28 -2.48 -6.01
CA SER A 15 -17.99 -2.69 -7.28
C SER A 15 -17.14 -2.28 -8.49
N ASN A 16 -17.40 -2.89 -9.64
CA ASN A 16 -16.78 -2.45 -10.91
C ASN A 16 -17.06 -0.97 -11.20
N LYS A 17 -18.28 -0.48 -10.85
CA LYS A 17 -18.66 0.93 -11.00
C LYS A 17 -17.74 1.85 -10.18
N GLU A 18 -17.36 1.44 -8.98
CA GLU A 18 -16.44 2.21 -8.14
C GLU A 18 -15.03 2.28 -8.75
N PHE A 19 -14.48 1.15 -9.21
CA PHE A 19 -13.18 1.15 -9.88
C PHE A 19 -13.18 2.01 -11.14
N ILE A 20 -14.20 1.91 -11.99
CA ILE A 20 -14.34 2.74 -13.20
C ILE A 20 -14.41 4.23 -12.83
N SER A 21 -15.16 4.60 -11.79
CA SER A 21 -15.24 5.98 -11.32
C SER A 21 -13.87 6.52 -10.88
N ARG A 22 -13.07 5.72 -10.13
CA ARG A 22 -11.70 6.07 -9.70
C ARG A 22 -10.78 6.29 -10.89
N ILE A 23 -10.81 5.37 -11.85
CA ILE A 23 -10.01 5.43 -13.07
C ILE A 23 -10.37 6.70 -13.88
N ASN A 24 -11.65 7.02 -14.02
CA ASN A 24 -12.08 8.21 -14.74
C ASN A 24 -11.59 9.50 -14.06
N LYS A 25 -11.62 9.58 -12.73
CA LYS A 25 -11.05 10.72 -11.99
C LYS A 25 -9.54 10.85 -12.23
N VAL A 26 -8.81 9.75 -12.27
CA VAL A 26 -7.36 9.74 -12.57
C VAL A 26 -7.12 10.18 -14.02
N LYS A 27 -7.91 9.70 -14.97
CA LYS A 27 -7.82 10.11 -16.39
C LYS A 27 -8.02 11.60 -16.60
N LEU A 28 -8.96 12.21 -15.89
CA LEU A 28 -9.15 13.68 -15.94
C LEU A 28 -7.86 14.39 -15.52
N LYS A 29 -7.21 13.93 -14.44
CA LYS A 29 -5.93 14.51 -14.00
C LYS A 29 -4.75 14.21 -14.94
N MET A 30 -4.79 13.08 -15.64
CA MET A 30 -3.83 12.78 -16.71
C MET A 30 -3.99 13.76 -17.87
N ILE A 31 -5.22 14.01 -18.33
CA ILE A 31 -5.51 14.94 -19.42
C ILE A 31 -5.07 16.37 -19.07
N GLU A 32 -5.38 16.86 -17.85
CA GLU A 32 -4.94 18.18 -17.35
C GLU A 32 -3.40 18.34 -17.40
N LYS A 33 -2.64 17.25 -17.24
CA LYS A 33 -1.17 17.23 -17.28
C LYS A 33 -0.58 16.85 -18.65
N GLY A 34 -1.40 16.62 -19.66
CA GLY A 34 -0.94 16.16 -20.97
C GLY A 34 -0.35 14.74 -20.96
N ILE A 35 -0.77 13.89 -20.03
CA ILE A 35 -0.34 12.49 -19.88
C ILE A 35 -1.33 11.60 -20.64
N GLU A 36 -0.84 10.82 -21.58
CA GLU A 36 -1.66 9.87 -22.35
C GLU A 36 -1.62 8.45 -21.76
N ILE A 37 -0.47 8.09 -21.14
CA ILE A 37 -0.26 6.82 -20.45
C ILE A 37 0.26 7.12 -19.05
N LEU A 38 -0.29 6.48 -18.03
CA LEU A 38 0.21 6.58 -16.66
C LEU A 38 0.73 5.21 -16.21
N LEU A 39 2.01 5.17 -15.87
CA LEU A 39 2.66 4.01 -15.25
C LEU A 39 2.66 4.18 -13.73
N ILE A 40 1.98 3.27 -13.05
CA ILE A 40 1.81 3.27 -11.60
C ILE A 40 2.64 2.15 -11.01
N SER A 41 3.60 2.50 -10.19
CA SER A 41 4.50 1.61 -9.45
C SER A 41 4.04 1.37 -8.01
N ASN A 42 3.43 2.37 -7.39
CA ASN A 42 3.01 2.34 -5.99
C ASN A 42 1.93 1.26 -5.72
N PRO A 43 2.16 0.29 -4.81
CA PRO A 43 1.19 -0.79 -4.54
C PRO A 43 -0.16 -0.31 -4.04
N ALA A 44 -0.20 0.77 -3.25
CA ALA A 44 -1.46 1.33 -2.76
C ALA A 44 -2.27 1.99 -3.88
N ASN A 45 -1.59 2.61 -4.86
CA ASN A 45 -2.22 3.17 -6.06
C ASN A 45 -2.71 2.07 -7.01
N GLN A 46 -1.91 0.99 -7.17
CA GLN A 46 -2.34 -0.21 -7.93
C GLN A 46 -3.62 -0.81 -7.33
N PHE A 47 -3.64 -1.02 -6.01
CA PHE A 47 -4.81 -1.53 -5.31
C PHE A 47 -6.04 -0.60 -5.46
N TYR A 48 -5.87 0.71 -5.29
CA TYR A 48 -6.95 1.69 -5.43
C TYR A 48 -7.62 1.62 -6.81
N LEU A 49 -6.82 1.43 -7.85
CA LEU A 49 -7.25 1.47 -9.24
C LEU A 49 -7.75 0.13 -9.79
N THR A 50 -7.30 -0.98 -9.21
CA THR A 50 -7.61 -2.32 -9.76
C THR A 50 -8.17 -3.30 -8.75
N GLY A 51 -7.98 -3.07 -7.46
CA GLY A 51 -8.25 -4.04 -6.41
C GLY A 51 -7.15 -5.10 -6.24
N TYR A 52 -6.08 -5.03 -7.04
CA TYR A 52 -4.97 -5.97 -6.89
C TYR A 52 -4.37 -5.90 -5.48
N ASP A 53 -4.51 -6.97 -4.72
CA ASP A 53 -4.10 -7.08 -3.31
C ASP A 53 -2.84 -7.94 -3.10
N GLY A 54 -2.06 -8.13 -4.15
CA GLY A 54 -0.72 -8.71 -4.07
C GLY A 54 0.34 -7.63 -3.82
N TRP A 55 1.55 -8.08 -3.49
CA TRP A 55 2.68 -7.21 -3.27
C TRP A 55 4.00 -7.95 -3.55
N SER A 56 4.95 -7.25 -4.17
CA SER A 56 6.32 -7.71 -4.31
C SER A 56 7.27 -6.53 -4.22
N PHE A 57 8.34 -6.65 -3.43
CA PHE A 57 9.38 -5.62 -3.32
C PHE A 57 10.56 -5.87 -4.26
N TYR A 58 10.78 -7.10 -4.73
CA TYR A 58 11.96 -7.50 -5.52
C TYR A 58 11.65 -7.75 -7.00
N THR A 59 10.40 -7.97 -7.37
CA THR A 59 9.97 -8.09 -8.76
C THR A 59 9.04 -6.97 -9.16
N PRO A 60 9.29 -6.28 -10.29
CA PRO A 60 8.43 -5.22 -10.77
C PRO A 60 6.98 -5.66 -10.98
N GLN A 61 6.07 -4.94 -10.33
CA GLN A 61 4.63 -5.00 -10.56
C GLN A 61 4.14 -3.60 -10.84
N MET A 62 3.25 -3.43 -11.80
CA MET A 62 2.79 -2.11 -12.20
C MET A 62 1.40 -2.14 -12.80
N VAL A 63 0.75 -0.99 -12.79
CA VAL A 63 -0.50 -0.75 -13.50
C VAL A 63 -0.29 0.32 -14.55
N LEU A 64 -0.76 0.06 -15.77
CA LEU A 64 -0.73 0.99 -16.90
C LEU A 64 -2.14 1.48 -17.22
N ILE A 65 -2.37 2.78 -17.20
CA ILE A 65 -3.61 3.39 -17.66
C ILE A 65 -3.32 4.12 -18.97
N HIS A 66 -4.11 3.82 -20.02
CA HIS A 66 -4.19 4.65 -21.21
C HIS A 66 -5.50 5.46 -21.15
N VAL A 67 -5.45 6.74 -21.52
CA VAL A 67 -6.60 7.65 -21.36
C VAL A 67 -7.86 7.16 -22.07
N ASN A 68 -7.72 6.46 -23.20
CA ASN A 68 -8.87 5.99 -24.02
C ASN A 68 -9.29 4.54 -23.70
N ASP A 69 -8.53 3.76 -22.91
CA ASP A 69 -8.88 2.36 -22.64
C ASP A 69 -9.89 2.27 -21.49
N ALA A 70 -10.86 1.37 -21.58
CA ALA A 70 -11.90 1.21 -20.56
C ALA A 70 -11.36 0.71 -19.21
N GLN A 71 -10.32 -0.13 -19.22
CA GLN A 71 -9.69 -0.71 -18.05
C GLN A 71 -8.17 -0.50 -18.09
N PRO A 72 -7.49 -0.39 -16.95
CA PRO A 72 -6.03 -0.40 -16.88
C PRO A 72 -5.48 -1.81 -17.15
N TYR A 73 -4.18 -1.89 -17.43
CA TYR A 73 -3.44 -3.15 -17.51
C TYR A 73 -2.65 -3.35 -16.22
N TRP A 74 -2.81 -4.50 -15.57
CA TRP A 74 -1.87 -4.96 -14.56
C TRP A 74 -0.73 -5.74 -15.25
N ILE A 75 0.52 -5.42 -14.95
CA ILE A 75 1.70 -6.05 -15.53
C ILE A 75 2.62 -6.50 -14.40
N GLY A 76 2.98 -7.77 -14.37
CA GLY A 76 3.83 -8.34 -13.34
C GLY A 76 4.40 -9.71 -13.72
N ARG A 77 5.07 -10.34 -12.78
CA ARG A 77 5.60 -11.70 -12.94
C ARG A 77 4.47 -12.71 -13.18
N ARG A 78 4.73 -13.75 -13.98
CA ARG A 78 3.72 -14.77 -14.35
C ARG A 78 3.05 -15.41 -13.14
N MET A 79 3.79 -15.80 -12.11
CA MET A 79 3.19 -16.41 -10.92
C MET A 79 2.29 -15.42 -10.15
N ASP A 80 2.61 -14.14 -10.13
CA ASP A 80 1.82 -13.11 -9.44
C ASP A 80 0.53 -12.78 -10.19
N ALA A 81 0.44 -13.07 -11.48
CA ALA A 81 -0.76 -12.87 -12.29
C ALA A 81 -1.96 -13.67 -11.77
N VAL A 82 -1.74 -14.78 -11.06
CA VAL A 82 -2.79 -15.54 -10.39
C VAL A 82 -3.44 -14.70 -9.29
N GLY A 83 -2.63 -13.98 -8.50
CA GLY A 83 -3.12 -13.03 -7.50
C GLY A 83 -3.96 -11.91 -8.12
N ALA A 84 -3.52 -11.38 -9.27
CA ALA A 84 -4.29 -10.37 -10.01
C ALA A 84 -5.65 -10.90 -10.49
N LYS A 85 -5.73 -12.15 -10.94
CA LYS A 85 -7.01 -12.80 -11.29
C LYS A 85 -7.94 -12.97 -10.10
N PHE A 86 -7.39 -13.19 -8.90
CA PHE A 86 -8.22 -13.44 -7.71
C PHE A 86 -8.73 -12.15 -7.07
N THR A 87 -7.97 -11.07 -7.10
CA THR A 87 -8.26 -9.88 -6.30
C THR A 87 -8.69 -8.66 -7.12
N SER A 88 -8.29 -8.56 -8.41
CA SER A 88 -8.62 -7.38 -9.22
C SER A 88 -9.97 -7.51 -9.95
N PHE A 89 -10.55 -6.36 -10.34
CA PHE A 89 -11.76 -6.32 -11.18
C PHE A 89 -11.45 -6.49 -12.68
N LEU A 90 -10.18 -6.59 -13.06
CA LEU A 90 -9.73 -6.63 -14.45
C LEU A 90 -10.19 -7.90 -15.17
N ASN A 91 -10.47 -7.78 -16.48
CA ASN A 91 -10.69 -8.95 -17.31
C ASN A 91 -9.36 -9.62 -17.72
N LYS A 92 -9.45 -10.83 -18.30
CA LYS A 92 -8.26 -11.63 -18.65
C LYS A 92 -7.26 -10.92 -19.58
N ASN A 93 -7.74 -10.07 -20.50
CA ASN A 93 -6.92 -9.39 -21.49
C ASN A 93 -6.13 -8.20 -20.89
N HIS A 94 -6.50 -7.77 -19.70
CA HIS A 94 -5.88 -6.67 -18.96
C HIS A 94 -4.94 -7.16 -17.84
N ILE A 95 -4.75 -8.47 -17.69
CA ILE A 95 -3.74 -9.07 -16.82
C ILE A 95 -2.62 -9.63 -17.68
N VAL A 96 -1.52 -8.92 -17.75
CA VAL A 96 -0.37 -9.20 -18.60
C VAL A 96 0.80 -9.65 -17.72
N SER A 97 1.54 -10.68 -18.15
CA SER A 97 2.64 -11.19 -17.32
C SER A 97 3.91 -11.41 -18.12
N TYR A 98 5.04 -11.03 -17.51
CA TYR A 98 6.36 -11.40 -18.05
C TYR A 98 6.82 -12.75 -17.50
N PRO A 99 7.62 -13.50 -18.29
CA PRO A 99 8.18 -14.79 -17.89
C PRO A 99 9.18 -14.66 -16.73
N ASP A 100 9.35 -15.73 -15.96
CA ASP A 100 10.30 -15.79 -14.83
C ASP A 100 11.76 -15.58 -15.26
N THR A 101 12.09 -15.79 -16.54
CA THR A 101 13.42 -15.50 -17.10
C THR A 101 13.84 -14.02 -17.01
N TYR A 102 12.92 -13.12 -16.65
CA TYR A 102 13.21 -11.70 -16.39
C TYR A 102 13.53 -11.42 -14.93
N VAL A 103 13.32 -12.38 -14.02
CA VAL A 103 13.52 -12.18 -12.57
C VAL A 103 14.98 -12.49 -12.24
N ALA A 104 15.64 -11.56 -11.52
CA ALA A 104 17.05 -11.65 -11.13
C ALA A 104 18.00 -11.98 -12.32
N SER A 105 17.64 -11.58 -13.54
CA SER A 105 18.41 -11.84 -14.74
C SER A 105 19.48 -10.77 -14.95
N THR A 106 20.67 -11.19 -15.36
CA THR A 106 21.78 -10.31 -15.74
C THR A 106 21.64 -9.72 -17.14
N THR A 107 20.82 -10.34 -18.00
CA THR A 107 20.67 -9.98 -19.43
C THR A 107 19.29 -9.42 -19.77
N LYS A 108 18.26 -9.66 -18.95
CA LYS A 108 16.88 -9.23 -19.19
C LYS A 108 16.37 -8.43 -17.98
N HIS A 109 15.54 -7.42 -18.26
CA HIS A 109 14.90 -6.65 -17.21
C HIS A 109 13.39 -6.53 -17.48
N PRO A 110 12.49 -6.62 -16.49
CA PRO A 110 11.04 -6.53 -16.71
C PRO A 110 10.60 -5.27 -17.47
N MET A 111 11.34 -4.17 -17.38
CA MET A 111 11.06 -2.96 -18.17
C MET A 111 11.29 -3.16 -19.67
N ASN A 112 12.13 -4.10 -20.11
CA ASN A 112 12.24 -4.44 -21.52
C ASN A 112 10.93 -5.08 -22.01
N PHE A 113 10.32 -5.96 -21.21
CA PHE A 113 9.00 -6.52 -21.53
C PHE A 113 7.92 -5.42 -21.60
N LEU A 114 7.93 -4.47 -20.67
CA LEU A 114 7.01 -3.32 -20.72
C LEU A 114 7.20 -2.48 -21.97
N VAL A 115 8.44 -2.23 -22.39
CA VAL A 115 8.75 -1.51 -23.64
C VAL A 115 8.15 -2.23 -24.84
N GLU A 116 8.32 -3.54 -24.94
CA GLU A 116 7.73 -4.35 -26.03
C GLU A 116 6.19 -4.30 -26.00
N PHE A 117 5.59 -4.37 -24.82
CA PHE A 117 4.15 -4.21 -24.66
C PHE A 117 3.66 -2.84 -25.16
N ILE A 118 4.34 -1.75 -24.77
CA ILE A 118 4.03 -0.39 -25.22
C ILE A 118 4.17 -0.23 -26.73
N LYS A 119 5.23 -0.80 -27.32
CA LYS A 119 5.46 -0.81 -28.78
C LYS A 119 4.37 -1.60 -29.50
N LYS A 120 4.02 -2.78 -29.01
CA LYS A 120 2.95 -3.63 -29.57
C LYS A 120 1.58 -2.89 -29.58
N LYS A 121 1.34 -2.09 -28.56
CA LYS A 121 0.15 -1.22 -28.47
C LYS A 121 0.23 0.04 -29.33
N LYS A 122 1.36 0.30 -30.02
CA LYS A 122 1.62 1.52 -30.79
C LYS A 122 1.62 2.80 -29.94
N TRP A 123 1.99 2.69 -28.67
CA TRP A 123 2.01 3.77 -27.69
C TRP A 123 3.37 4.44 -27.49
N HIS A 124 4.40 4.03 -28.23
CA HIS A 124 5.80 4.44 -28.10
C HIS A 124 6.11 5.91 -28.49
N LYS A 125 5.06 6.67 -28.87
CA LYS A 125 5.14 8.12 -29.15
C LYS A 125 4.28 8.94 -28.19
N LYS A 126 3.65 8.27 -27.20
CA LYS A 126 2.73 8.90 -26.26
C LYS A 126 3.46 9.52 -25.09
N ASN A 127 2.89 10.55 -24.49
CA ASN A 127 3.37 11.11 -23.25
C ASN A 127 3.10 10.15 -22.09
N ILE A 128 4.15 9.76 -21.37
CA ILE A 128 4.09 8.76 -20.31
C ILE A 128 4.33 9.44 -18.96
N GLY A 129 3.32 9.45 -18.10
CA GLY A 129 3.45 9.82 -16.70
C GLY A 129 4.03 8.66 -15.89
N VAL A 130 4.97 8.95 -15.01
CA VAL A 130 5.61 7.98 -14.10
C VAL A 130 5.69 8.58 -12.69
N GLU A 131 5.60 7.74 -11.67
CA GLU A 131 5.70 8.15 -10.26
C GLU A 131 7.19 8.28 -9.88
N MET A 132 7.85 9.42 -10.25
CA MET A 132 9.31 9.55 -10.20
C MET A 132 9.91 9.46 -8.79
N ASP A 133 9.17 9.86 -7.75
CA ASP A 133 9.63 9.83 -6.35
C ASP A 133 9.01 8.66 -5.55
N ASP A 134 8.50 7.64 -6.25
CA ASP A 134 7.97 6.43 -5.60
C ASP A 134 9.07 5.39 -5.35
N TYR A 135 9.08 4.79 -4.17
CA TYR A 135 10.08 3.78 -3.77
C TYR A 135 10.09 2.53 -4.66
N TYR A 136 9.00 2.25 -5.38
CA TYR A 136 8.87 1.12 -6.30
C TYR A 136 9.24 1.48 -7.74
N TYR A 137 9.50 2.77 -8.04
CA TYR A 137 9.96 3.24 -9.34
C TYR A 137 11.47 3.51 -9.31
N SER A 138 12.27 2.52 -9.64
CA SER A 138 13.72 2.67 -9.57
C SER A 138 14.31 3.50 -10.72
N ALA A 139 15.47 4.11 -10.48
CA ALA A 139 16.25 4.79 -11.53
C ALA A 139 16.54 3.87 -12.72
N LYS A 140 16.74 2.57 -12.48
CA LYS A 140 16.96 1.58 -13.53
C LYS A 140 15.75 1.42 -14.44
N TRP A 141 14.54 1.44 -13.88
CA TRP A 141 13.32 1.43 -14.68
C TRP A 141 13.29 2.63 -15.62
N HIS A 142 13.52 3.83 -15.08
CA HIS A 142 13.51 5.08 -15.84
C HIS A 142 14.54 5.07 -16.97
N GLN A 143 15.78 4.65 -16.70
CA GLN A 143 16.83 4.57 -17.71
C GLN A 143 16.45 3.65 -18.88
N ILE A 144 15.90 2.46 -18.59
CA ILE A 144 15.51 1.49 -19.64
C ILE A 144 14.36 2.04 -20.47
N LEU A 145 13.33 2.60 -19.82
CA LEU A 145 12.18 3.19 -20.50
C LEU A 145 12.62 4.35 -21.40
N LYS A 146 13.36 5.31 -20.87
CA LYS A 146 13.84 6.48 -21.61
C LYS A 146 14.73 6.11 -22.81
N LYS A 147 15.63 5.14 -22.62
CA LYS A 147 16.50 4.66 -23.71
C LYS A 147 15.70 4.01 -24.84
N ASN A 148 14.68 3.21 -24.55
CA ASN A 148 13.99 2.38 -25.54
C ASN A 148 12.69 2.98 -26.08
N LEU A 149 12.19 4.07 -25.46
CA LEU A 149 11.02 4.85 -25.87
C LEU A 149 11.42 6.31 -26.10
N SER A 150 12.44 6.52 -26.94
CA SER A 150 13.05 7.83 -27.18
C SER A 150 12.09 8.89 -27.79
N GLN A 151 11.00 8.43 -28.41
CA GLN A 151 9.95 9.29 -28.97
C GLN A 151 8.87 9.66 -27.96
N SER A 152 8.86 9.06 -26.76
CA SER A 152 7.94 9.38 -25.66
C SER A 152 8.52 10.48 -24.79
N LYS A 153 7.67 11.42 -24.37
CA LYS A 153 7.99 12.37 -23.30
C LYS A 153 7.63 11.74 -21.97
N PHE A 154 8.57 11.72 -21.01
CA PHE A 154 8.32 11.28 -19.63
C PHE A 154 7.97 12.49 -18.76
N ILE A 155 6.85 12.40 -18.06
CA ILE A 155 6.30 13.46 -17.21
C ILE A 155 6.24 12.91 -15.77
N ASP A 156 6.67 13.71 -14.80
CA ASP A 156 6.51 13.35 -13.40
C ASP A 156 5.02 13.41 -13.00
N ALA A 157 4.50 12.26 -12.61
CA ALA A 157 3.14 12.07 -12.13
C ALA A 157 3.11 11.64 -10.65
N PHE A 158 4.19 11.88 -9.90
CA PHE A 158 4.23 11.62 -8.47
C PHE A 158 3.06 12.30 -7.77
N LEU A 159 2.43 11.59 -6.84
CA LEU A 159 1.22 11.99 -6.11
C LEU A 159 -0.07 12.22 -6.95
N LEU A 160 -0.08 12.05 -8.26
CA LEU A 160 -1.28 12.25 -9.07
C LEU A 160 -2.46 11.40 -8.56
N VAL A 161 -2.22 10.10 -8.38
CA VAL A 161 -3.24 9.16 -7.85
C VAL A 161 -3.52 9.43 -6.38
N ASN A 162 -2.50 9.79 -5.60
CA ASN A 162 -2.62 10.07 -4.17
C ASN A 162 -3.60 11.22 -3.91
N TRP A 163 -3.55 12.30 -4.69
CA TRP A 163 -4.49 13.42 -4.59
C TRP A 163 -5.93 13.00 -4.94
N VAL A 164 -6.11 12.14 -5.95
CA VAL A 164 -7.44 11.59 -6.26
C VAL A 164 -7.97 10.73 -5.11
N ARG A 165 -7.11 9.97 -4.43
CA ARG A 165 -7.46 9.11 -3.28
C ARG A 165 -7.73 9.89 -1.99
N MET A 166 -7.39 11.17 -1.93
CA MET A 166 -7.52 11.95 -0.70
C MET A 166 -8.97 12.00 -0.21
N ILE A 167 -9.93 12.12 -1.12
CA ILE A 167 -11.36 12.11 -0.78
C ILE A 167 -11.88 10.68 -0.91
N LYS A 168 -12.34 10.11 0.22
CA LYS A 168 -12.77 8.71 0.33
C LYS A 168 -14.25 8.55 -0.01
N SER A 169 -14.57 7.44 -0.66
CA SER A 169 -15.96 7.02 -0.84
C SER A 169 -16.55 6.48 0.47
N ASN A 170 -17.87 6.32 0.52
CA ASN A 170 -18.56 5.74 1.68
C ASN A 170 -18.05 4.32 1.99
N GLN A 171 -17.72 3.51 0.98
CA GLN A 171 -17.19 2.17 1.16
C GLN A 171 -15.76 2.21 1.73
N GLU A 172 -14.92 3.14 1.28
CA GLU A 172 -13.58 3.36 1.83
C GLU A 172 -13.65 3.80 3.30
N LEU A 173 -14.57 4.72 3.63
CA LEU A 173 -14.81 5.16 5.01
C LEU A 173 -15.25 4.01 5.93
N LEU A 174 -16.03 3.05 5.42
CA LEU A 174 -16.40 1.85 6.16
C LEU A 174 -15.15 1.03 6.54
N TYR A 175 -14.25 0.78 5.58
CA TYR A 175 -13.01 0.06 5.85
C TYR A 175 -12.07 0.83 6.79
N MET A 176 -12.01 2.14 6.69
CA MET A 176 -11.27 2.97 7.64
C MET A 176 -11.86 2.90 9.06
N LYS A 177 -13.18 2.91 9.21
CA LYS A 177 -13.85 2.71 10.52
C LYS A 177 -13.49 1.35 11.12
N GLN A 178 -13.53 0.28 10.32
CA GLN A 178 -13.12 -1.06 10.74
C GLN A 178 -11.64 -1.10 11.16
N ALA A 179 -10.75 -0.49 10.37
CA ALA A 179 -9.33 -0.36 10.71
C ALA A 179 -9.12 0.41 12.02
N GLY A 180 -9.90 1.47 12.26
CA GLY A 180 -9.89 2.24 13.51
C GLY A 180 -10.35 1.43 14.73
N GLN A 181 -11.37 0.57 14.57
CA GLN A 181 -11.80 -0.33 15.63
C GLN A 181 -10.69 -1.34 16.00
N ILE A 182 -10.00 -1.89 14.99
CA ILE A 182 -8.86 -2.79 15.19
C ILE A 182 -7.71 -2.06 15.90
N ALA A 183 -7.35 -0.86 15.43
CA ALA A 183 -6.29 -0.05 16.04
C ALA A 183 -6.58 0.25 17.52
N ASN A 184 -7.82 0.66 17.83
CA ASN A 184 -8.23 0.96 19.19
C ASN A 184 -8.20 -0.28 20.11
N LEU A 185 -8.66 -1.43 19.63
CA LEU A 185 -8.59 -2.68 20.39
C LEU A 185 -7.14 -3.11 20.63
N ALA A 186 -6.30 -3.04 19.60
CA ALA A 186 -4.87 -3.38 19.70
C ALA A 186 -4.13 -2.48 20.69
N MET A 187 -4.40 -1.17 20.65
CA MET A 187 -3.83 -0.23 21.61
C MET A 187 -4.28 -0.54 23.04
N LYS A 188 -5.59 -0.78 23.26
CA LYS A 188 -6.12 -1.15 24.58
C LYS A 188 -5.47 -2.42 25.13
N ASN A 189 -5.30 -3.45 24.32
CA ASN A 189 -4.68 -4.71 24.73
C ASN A 189 -3.19 -4.53 25.02
N ALA A 190 -2.48 -3.78 24.20
CA ALA A 190 -1.07 -3.45 24.42
C ALA A 190 -0.88 -2.65 25.73
N MET A 191 -1.70 -1.62 25.98
CA MET A 191 -1.67 -0.84 27.22
C MET A 191 -1.95 -1.71 28.44
N LYS A 192 -2.93 -2.62 28.36
CA LYS A 192 -3.23 -3.57 29.46
C LYS A 192 -2.07 -4.52 29.74
N LYS A 193 -1.32 -4.94 28.70
CA LYS A 193 -0.15 -5.82 28.79
C LYS A 193 1.09 -5.07 29.31
N ALA A 194 1.24 -3.79 28.97
CA ALA A 194 2.41 -2.98 29.35
C ALA A 194 2.43 -2.71 30.86
N LYS A 195 3.26 -3.46 31.58
CA LYS A 195 3.47 -3.35 33.03
C LYS A 195 4.95 -3.49 33.36
N PRO A 196 5.43 -2.89 34.46
CA PRO A 196 6.79 -3.12 34.94
C PRO A 196 7.09 -4.63 35.05
N GLY A 197 8.25 -5.05 34.58
CA GLY A 197 8.70 -6.45 34.55
C GLY A 197 8.33 -7.21 33.26
N ILE A 198 7.41 -6.73 32.45
CA ILE A 198 7.09 -7.32 31.13
C ILE A 198 8.10 -6.82 30.10
N ARG A 199 8.53 -7.67 29.16
CA ARG A 199 9.43 -7.29 28.06
C ARG A 199 8.69 -6.44 27.03
N GLN A 200 9.37 -5.50 26.39
CA GLN A 200 8.81 -4.67 25.33
C GLN A 200 8.26 -5.55 24.18
N CYS A 201 9.04 -6.55 23.74
CA CYS A 201 8.63 -7.46 22.68
C CYS A 201 7.35 -8.25 23.00
N ASP A 202 7.07 -8.58 24.28
CA ASP A 202 5.85 -9.28 24.68
C ASP A 202 4.59 -8.37 24.57
N VAL A 203 4.76 -7.06 24.78
CA VAL A 203 3.71 -6.07 24.55
C VAL A 203 3.42 -5.95 23.05
N ILE A 204 4.47 -5.90 22.23
CA ILE A 204 4.34 -5.81 20.77
C ILE A 204 3.74 -7.10 20.17
N ALA A 205 4.08 -8.26 20.73
CA ALA A 205 3.47 -9.53 20.33
C ALA A 205 1.95 -9.52 20.55
N GLU A 206 1.46 -9.02 21.70
CA GLU A 206 0.01 -8.87 21.96
C GLU A 206 -0.64 -7.85 21.02
N LEU A 207 0.06 -6.74 20.70
CA LEU A 207 -0.39 -5.75 19.74
C LEU A 207 -0.54 -6.38 18.35
N ASN A 208 0.50 -7.06 17.84
CA ASN A 208 0.50 -7.72 16.54
C ASN A 208 -0.55 -8.82 16.43
N LYS A 209 -0.71 -9.63 17.48
CA LYS A 209 -1.80 -10.61 17.59
C LYS A 209 -3.15 -9.93 17.39
N THR A 210 -3.39 -8.80 18.09
CA THR A 210 -4.68 -8.11 18.02
C THR A 210 -4.89 -7.42 16.67
N THR A 211 -3.85 -6.80 16.07
CA THR A 211 -3.98 -6.19 14.73
C THR A 211 -4.28 -7.23 13.65
N THR A 212 -3.79 -8.45 13.80
CA THR A 212 -4.05 -9.57 12.88
C THR A 212 -5.43 -10.19 13.12
N SER A 213 -5.75 -10.55 14.37
CA SER A 213 -7.04 -11.18 14.71
C SER A 213 -8.22 -10.23 14.53
N GLY A 214 -7.99 -8.93 14.73
CA GLY A 214 -9.04 -7.92 14.68
C GLY A 214 -10.02 -7.98 15.84
N THR A 215 -11.25 -7.54 15.57
CA THR A 215 -12.39 -7.64 16.50
C THR A 215 -13.10 -9.00 16.34
N LYS A 216 -14.16 -9.26 17.11
CA LYS A 216 -15.01 -10.46 16.94
C LYS A 216 -15.66 -10.51 15.56
N GLU A 217 -15.99 -9.35 14.97
CA GLU A 217 -16.74 -9.24 13.71
C GLU A 217 -15.82 -9.02 12.50
N VAL A 218 -14.62 -8.45 12.70
CA VAL A 218 -13.77 -8.00 11.61
C VAL A 218 -12.33 -8.39 11.86
N GLY A 219 -11.81 -9.31 11.05
CA GLY A 219 -10.38 -9.65 11.02
C GLY A 219 -9.54 -8.53 10.42
N GLY A 220 -8.33 -8.34 10.93
CA GLY A 220 -7.36 -7.40 10.38
C GLY A 220 -6.66 -7.90 9.13
N THR A 221 -6.01 -7.00 8.41
CA THR A 221 -5.07 -7.31 7.33
C THR A 221 -3.67 -6.83 7.74
N PHE A 222 -2.64 -7.20 6.99
CA PHE A 222 -1.28 -6.76 7.33
C PHE A 222 -1.13 -5.23 7.24
N THR A 223 -0.35 -4.66 8.14
CA THR A 223 -0.07 -3.22 8.19
C THR A 223 1.10 -2.86 7.28
N CYS A 224 1.14 -1.62 6.79
CA CYS A 224 2.21 -1.14 5.90
C CYS A 224 3.54 -0.89 6.63
N LYS A 225 3.53 -0.80 7.95
CA LYS A 225 4.72 -0.59 8.78
C LYS A 225 4.65 -1.39 10.07
N PRO A 226 5.79 -1.80 10.64
CA PRO A 226 5.83 -2.35 11.98
C PRO A 226 5.44 -1.29 13.02
N PRO A 227 5.00 -1.68 14.22
CA PRO A 227 4.79 -0.75 15.32
C PRO A 227 6.11 -0.05 15.72
N ASN A 228 6.02 1.23 16.07
CA ASN A 228 7.10 1.90 16.79
C ASN A 228 6.89 1.74 18.30
N ALA A 229 7.97 1.48 19.02
CA ALA A 229 7.91 1.30 20.47
C ALA A 229 9.22 1.72 21.10
N MET A 230 9.20 2.79 21.90
CA MET A 230 10.36 3.37 22.55
C MET A 230 10.10 3.54 24.05
N VAL A 231 11.15 3.37 24.86
CA VAL A 231 11.06 3.43 26.33
C VAL A 231 12.10 4.41 26.89
N GLY A 232 11.71 5.20 27.88
CA GLY A 232 12.59 6.11 28.59
C GLY A 232 13.23 7.14 27.68
N GLU A 233 14.56 7.25 27.71
CA GLU A 233 15.32 8.19 26.87
C GLU A 233 15.17 7.96 25.36
N TYR A 234 14.91 6.72 24.95
CA TYR A 234 14.68 6.37 23.54
C TYR A 234 13.41 7.00 22.96
N CYS A 235 12.49 7.50 23.80
CA CYS A 235 11.32 8.26 23.32
C CYS A 235 11.69 9.60 22.66
N SER A 236 12.91 10.08 22.85
CA SER A 236 13.44 11.27 22.17
C SER A 236 13.89 11.01 20.74
N ALA A 237 14.04 9.74 20.34
CA ALA A 237 14.48 9.31 19.02
C ALA A 237 13.29 8.65 18.27
N PRO A 238 12.68 9.33 17.28
CA PRO A 238 11.55 8.77 16.54
C PRO A 238 11.95 7.57 15.69
N HIS A 239 10.97 6.72 15.39
CA HIS A 239 11.08 5.57 14.49
C HIS A 239 11.96 4.40 14.98
N LEU A 240 12.31 4.37 16.27
CA LEU A 240 12.95 3.19 16.84
C LEU A 240 11.91 2.08 17.10
N SER A 241 12.42 0.85 17.12
CA SER A 241 11.62 -0.33 17.43
C SER A 241 11.81 -0.75 18.90
N TRP A 242 11.06 -1.76 19.30
CA TRP A 242 11.17 -2.40 20.62
C TRP A 242 12.44 -3.21 20.77
N THR A 243 12.74 -3.54 22.03
CA THR A 243 13.82 -4.47 22.44
C THR A 243 13.23 -5.61 23.27
N ASP A 244 14.06 -6.56 23.69
CA ASP A 244 13.73 -7.63 24.64
C ASP A 244 13.84 -7.18 26.11
N LYS A 245 14.25 -5.93 26.39
CA LYS A 245 14.36 -5.37 27.73
C LYS A 245 13.01 -5.29 28.42
N LYS A 246 13.02 -5.49 29.76
CA LYS A 246 11.82 -5.33 30.58
C LYS A 246 11.50 -3.86 30.83
N LEU A 247 10.21 -3.53 30.81
CA LEU A 247 9.71 -2.24 31.24
C LEU A 247 9.99 -2.04 32.73
N LYS A 248 10.38 -0.83 33.13
CA LYS A 248 10.67 -0.47 34.53
C LYS A 248 9.62 0.50 35.06
N LYS A 249 9.54 0.63 36.37
CA LYS A 249 8.75 1.70 37.02
C LYS A 249 9.34 3.07 36.68
N ASN A 250 8.46 4.07 36.59
CA ASN A 250 8.80 5.47 36.35
C ASN A 250 9.44 5.76 34.98
N GLU A 251 9.16 4.94 33.99
CA GLU A 251 9.53 5.18 32.59
C GLU A 251 8.31 5.52 31.73
N ILE A 252 8.51 6.28 30.66
CA ILE A 252 7.53 6.46 29.59
C ILE A 252 7.73 5.33 28.59
N PHE A 253 6.63 4.76 28.14
CA PHE A 253 6.60 3.85 26.99
C PHE A 253 5.73 4.44 25.88
N TYR A 254 6.33 4.82 24.79
CA TYR A 254 5.64 5.27 23.58
C TYR A 254 5.30 4.07 22.71
N LEU A 255 4.05 4.03 22.26
CA LEU A 255 3.54 3.04 21.29
C LEU A 255 2.87 3.73 20.12
N GLU A 256 3.22 3.35 18.91
CA GLU A 256 2.52 3.72 17.69
C GLU A 256 2.25 2.47 16.85
N LEU A 257 1.02 2.34 16.39
CA LEU A 257 0.57 1.22 15.57
C LEU A 257 -0.30 1.68 14.41
N GLY A 258 -0.51 0.80 13.44
CA GLY A 258 -1.55 0.95 12.41
C GLY A 258 -2.52 -0.22 12.48
N GLY A 259 -3.82 0.05 12.66
CA GLY A 259 -4.85 -0.92 12.36
C GLY A 259 -5.13 -0.92 10.86
N ALA A 260 -5.36 -2.09 10.26
CA ALA A 260 -5.56 -2.20 8.82
C ALA A 260 -6.74 -3.11 8.46
N LYS A 261 -7.52 -2.67 7.45
CA LYS A 261 -8.55 -3.47 6.80
C LYS A 261 -8.55 -3.18 5.30
N HIS A 262 -8.35 -4.22 4.47
CA HIS A 262 -8.31 -4.08 3.02
C HIS A 262 -7.39 -2.93 2.57
N ARG A 263 -6.16 -2.86 3.11
CA ARG A 263 -5.16 -1.80 2.89
C ARG A 263 -5.55 -0.39 3.33
N TYR A 264 -6.72 -0.20 3.96
CA TYR A 264 -7.06 1.07 4.64
C TYR A 264 -6.50 1.03 6.04
N HIS A 265 -5.72 2.06 6.39
CA HIS A 265 -4.97 2.13 7.64
C HIS A 265 -5.48 3.28 8.50
N VAL A 266 -5.50 3.04 9.81
CA VAL A 266 -5.71 4.08 10.82
C VAL A 266 -4.54 4.03 11.80
N PRO A 267 -3.67 5.06 11.83
CA PRO A 267 -2.59 5.14 12.79
C PRO A 267 -3.13 5.55 14.16
N LEU A 268 -2.49 5.07 15.22
CA LEU A 268 -2.78 5.44 16.60
C LEU A 268 -1.50 5.41 17.42
N ALA A 269 -1.24 6.48 18.16
CA ALA A 269 -0.10 6.59 19.07
C ALA A 269 -0.54 6.90 20.50
N ARG A 270 0.16 6.38 21.50
CA ARG A 270 -0.03 6.67 22.92
C ARG A 270 1.27 6.62 23.69
N CYS A 271 1.38 7.51 24.68
CA CYS A 271 2.38 7.43 25.74
C CYS A 271 1.77 6.78 26.97
N ILE A 272 2.50 5.86 27.58
CA ILE A 272 2.10 5.17 28.81
C ILE A 272 3.18 5.42 29.85
N TYR A 273 2.81 5.99 31.00
CA TYR A 273 3.74 6.11 32.13
C TYR A 273 3.63 4.87 33.01
N MET A 274 4.77 4.22 33.31
CA MET A 274 4.84 2.99 34.08
C MET A 274 4.77 3.26 35.59
N GLY A 275 3.60 3.69 36.10
CA GLY A 275 3.36 4.03 37.48
C GLY A 275 2.52 5.31 37.62
N LYS A 276 2.69 6.03 38.74
CA LYS A 276 2.02 7.33 38.95
C LYS A 276 2.81 8.41 38.21
N ALA A 277 2.19 8.99 37.18
CA ALA A 277 2.83 10.04 36.40
C ALA A 277 3.07 11.29 37.25
N PRO A 278 4.27 11.91 37.18
CA PRO A 278 4.54 13.20 37.79
C PRO A 278 3.64 14.29 37.19
N GLU A 279 3.34 15.34 37.99
CA GLU A 279 2.49 16.41 37.55
C GLU A 279 2.99 17.12 36.28
N LYS A 280 4.31 17.25 36.14
CA LYS A 280 4.95 17.80 34.94
C LYS A 280 4.58 17.03 33.65
N ILE A 281 4.41 15.70 33.74
CA ILE A 281 4.04 14.85 32.58
C ILE A 281 2.53 14.95 32.30
N LEU A 282 1.70 15.16 33.35
CA LEU A 282 0.25 15.29 33.18
C LEU A 282 -0.17 16.64 32.56
N ARG A 283 0.74 17.62 32.52
CA ARG A 283 0.49 18.94 31.94
C ARG A 283 0.86 19.06 30.45
N ILE A 284 1.45 18.02 29.86
CA ILE A 284 1.78 17.92 28.45
C ILE A 284 0.64 17.24 27.70
#